data_85bf9f99860542647423f37ca4c2fc78
#
_entry.id   85bf9f99860542647423f37ca4c2fc78
#
_cell.length_a   1.000
_cell.length_b   1.000
_cell.length_c   1.000
_cell.angle_alpha   90.00
_cell.angle_beta   90.00
_cell.angle_gamma   90.00
#
_symmetry.space_group_name_H-M   'P 1'
#
loop_
_entity.id
_entity.type
_entity.pdbx_description
1 polymer ?
#
loop_
_entity_poly.entity_id
_entity_poly.type
_entity_poly.pdbx_seq_one_letter_code
_entity_poly.pdbx_strand_id
1 'polypeptide(L)'
;MIAGEWYDNGSAAAQEAALQTNPDSSYILQISGQQARSGNISDLQVSERLGNVPRKLTFEDGSVFSTRENDAIDELFKSHNKTSSFVHALESKVRFALLALLVTVAVVFAFFKWGLPAASHGIANALPQKTNQIIGANSLKFLDEFFFKESKIAVELQREIKEHFIKNVRPLEKDQTIKFTLHFRDWSTEEGQGIANALALPSGDIIVTDEFIRLSKNQNEIDSVLLHEMGHITNRHSLKLLVQSSIVTIVILMTVGDVSAVADLGVGLGSLLITTSYLREFESEADQYAFDHMLHSNMDPIAFASIMDRLSSNQLSGENKPDNESEYKESKDTPTILDYLASHPRTIDRIEQAKRYSECFKQGLRVCEAK
;
A
#
# COMPACT_ATOMS: atom_id res chain seq x y z
N MET A 1 37.59 15.94 -39.87
CA MET A 1 38.48 14.77 -39.66
C MET A 1 38.45 14.53 -38.15
N ILE A 2 38.13 13.30 -37.75
CA ILE A 2 37.94 12.89 -36.33
C ILE A 2 39.14 12.02 -35.97
N ALA A 3 39.93 12.41 -34.98
CA ALA A 3 41.09 11.67 -34.55
C ALA A 3 40.66 10.55 -33.55
N GLY A 4 41.36 9.43 -33.60
CA GLY A 4 41.07 8.29 -32.71
C GLY A 4 42.09 7.16 -32.82
N GLU A 5 41.71 6.05 -32.26
CA GLU A 5 42.51 4.80 -32.21
C GLU A 5 41.76 3.69 -32.95
N TRP A 6 42.50 2.95 -33.74
CA TRP A 6 42.01 1.78 -34.46
C TRP A 6 42.48 0.48 -33.76
N TYR A 7 41.57 -0.46 -33.72
CA TYR A 7 41.78 -1.79 -33.18
C TYR A 7 41.32 -2.80 -34.24
N ASP A 8 42.23 -3.65 -34.70
CA ASP A 8 41.88 -4.78 -35.59
C ASP A 8 41.07 -5.81 -34.81
N ASN A 9 40.21 -6.54 -35.53
CA ASN A 9 39.38 -7.58 -34.92
C ASN A 9 40.24 -8.60 -34.19
N GLY A 10 39.95 -8.80 -32.89
CA GLY A 10 40.72 -9.73 -32.03
C GLY A 10 42.05 -9.20 -31.52
N SER A 11 42.44 -7.95 -31.82
CA SER A 11 43.68 -7.32 -31.35
C SER A 11 43.41 -6.22 -30.35
N ALA A 12 44.19 -6.17 -29.27
CA ALA A 12 44.22 -5.07 -28.32
C ALA A 12 45.26 -3.99 -28.64
N ALA A 13 45.98 -4.11 -29.75
CA ALA A 13 46.98 -3.15 -30.16
C ALA A 13 46.29 -1.95 -30.83
N ALA A 14 46.44 -0.78 -30.20
CA ALA A 14 45.94 0.48 -30.75
C ALA A 14 46.88 1.03 -31.82
N GLN A 15 46.31 1.51 -32.93
CA GLN A 15 46.99 2.25 -33.98
C GLN A 15 46.37 3.63 -34.11
N GLU A 16 47.19 4.66 -34.33
CA GLU A 16 46.64 6.00 -34.58
C GLU A 16 45.81 6.00 -35.87
N ALA A 17 44.63 6.51 -35.80
CA ALA A 17 43.71 6.57 -36.95
C ALA A 17 42.92 7.89 -37.00
N ALA A 18 42.47 8.24 -38.19
CA ALA A 18 41.64 9.40 -38.42
C ALA A 18 40.49 9.05 -39.38
N LEU A 19 39.28 9.42 -38.97
CA LEU A 19 38.06 9.24 -39.74
C LEU A 19 37.73 10.57 -40.43
N GLN A 20 37.69 10.56 -41.76
CA GLN A 20 37.21 11.67 -42.56
C GLN A 20 35.85 11.32 -43.14
N THR A 21 34.93 12.24 -43.16
CA THR A 21 33.59 12.06 -43.69
C THR A 21 33.32 13.08 -44.79
N ASN A 22 32.61 12.65 -45.79
CA ASN A 22 32.23 13.46 -46.94
C ASN A 22 30.73 13.83 -46.89
N PRO A 23 30.30 14.87 -47.64
CA PRO A 23 28.87 15.28 -47.64
C PRO A 23 27.91 14.21 -48.17
N ASP A 24 28.39 13.24 -48.93
CA ASP A 24 27.61 12.10 -49.52
C ASP A 24 27.41 10.93 -48.54
N SER A 25 27.73 11.15 -47.24
CA SER A 25 27.69 10.12 -46.18
C SER A 25 28.72 8.99 -46.38
N SER A 26 29.73 9.16 -47.22
CA SER A 26 30.87 8.28 -47.29
C SER A 26 31.91 8.63 -46.23
N TYR A 27 32.67 7.64 -45.79
CA TYR A 27 33.82 7.85 -44.91
C TYR A 27 35.11 7.33 -45.52
N ILE A 28 36.21 7.95 -45.15
CA ILE A 28 37.58 7.48 -45.40
C ILE A 28 38.25 7.34 -44.07
N LEU A 29 38.75 6.12 -43.76
CA LEU A 29 39.52 5.85 -42.54
C LEU A 29 41.00 5.77 -42.94
N GLN A 30 41.82 6.57 -42.30
CA GLN A 30 43.26 6.55 -42.41
C GLN A 30 43.87 5.89 -41.16
N ILE A 31 44.74 4.91 -41.34
CA ILE A 31 45.45 4.29 -40.21
C ILE A 31 46.95 4.54 -40.47
N SER A 32 47.61 5.09 -39.46
CA SER A 32 49.03 5.48 -39.54
C SER A 32 49.36 6.39 -40.73
N GLY A 33 48.42 7.26 -41.09
CA GLY A 33 48.54 8.22 -42.20
C GLY A 33 48.30 7.68 -43.58
N GLN A 34 47.91 6.42 -43.75
CA GLN A 34 47.59 5.82 -45.05
C GLN A 34 46.07 5.50 -45.11
N GLN A 35 45.48 5.69 -46.26
CA GLN A 35 44.06 5.32 -46.47
C GLN A 35 43.92 3.80 -46.39
N ALA A 36 43.23 3.33 -45.35
CA ALA A 36 43.07 1.91 -45.08
C ALA A 36 41.67 1.40 -45.47
N ARG A 37 40.63 2.22 -45.31
CA ARG A 37 39.23 1.81 -45.58
C ARG A 37 38.37 3.02 -46.06
N SER A 38 37.32 2.65 -46.80
CA SER A 38 36.27 3.57 -47.18
C SER A 38 34.92 2.84 -47.20
N GLY A 39 33.82 3.52 -46.99
CA GLY A 39 32.49 2.92 -46.98
C GLY A 39 31.42 3.97 -46.69
N ASN A 40 30.22 3.53 -46.34
CA ASN A 40 29.13 4.42 -45.96
C ASN A 40 28.98 4.46 -44.43
N ILE A 41 28.66 5.63 -43.90
CA ILE A 41 28.47 5.83 -42.46
C ILE A 41 27.31 4.98 -41.91
N SER A 42 26.30 4.67 -42.79
CA SER A 42 25.17 3.79 -42.41
C SER A 42 25.57 2.36 -42.04
N ASP A 43 26.74 1.90 -42.48
CA ASP A 43 27.21 0.55 -42.28
C ASP A 43 28.00 0.39 -40.96
N LEU A 44 28.21 1.52 -40.25
CA LEU A 44 28.93 1.57 -39.00
C LEU A 44 27.98 1.48 -37.83
N GLN A 45 28.25 0.57 -36.89
CA GLN A 45 27.55 0.51 -35.61
C GLN A 45 28.23 1.43 -34.61
N VAL A 46 27.49 2.45 -34.14
CA VAL A 46 28.02 3.40 -33.17
C VAL A 46 27.54 3.04 -31.78
N SER A 47 28.47 3.03 -30.80
CA SER A 47 28.12 2.85 -29.38
C SER A 47 27.29 4.01 -28.87
N GLU A 48 26.47 3.80 -27.84
CA GLU A 48 25.74 4.88 -27.16
C GLU A 48 26.71 5.86 -26.46
N ARG A 49 26.29 7.12 -26.33
CA ARG A 49 27.08 8.11 -25.60
C ARG A 49 26.88 7.96 -24.09
N LEU A 50 27.96 7.68 -23.38
CA LEU A 50 27.97 7.60 -21.92
C LEU A 50 28.92 8.69 -21.37
N GLY A 51 28.39 9.89 -21.21
CA GLY A 51 29.16 11.05 -20.73
C GLY A 51 30.39 11.35 -21.60
N ASN A 52 31.60 11.28 -21.02
CA ASN A 52 32.89 11.52 -21.71
C ASN A 52 33.64 10.21 -22.05
N VAL A 53 32.98 9.06 -21.99
CA VAL A 53 33.59 7.80 -22.40
C VAL A 53 33.83 7.83 -23.93
N PRO A 54 34.99 7.32 -24.43
CA PRO A 54 35.24 7.26 -25.85
C PRO A 54 34.17 6.50 -26.61
N ARG A 55 33.70 7.08 -27.73
CA ARG A 55 32.73 6.43 -28.63
C ARG A 55 33.46 5.40 -29.48
N LYS A 56 32.78 4.29 -29.73
CA LYS A 56 33.26 3.21 -30.58
C LYS A 56 32.42 3.10 -31.84
N LEU A 57 33.06 3.05 -32.97
CA LEU A 57 32.47 2.72 -34.27
C LEU A 57 32.94 1.32 -34.63
N THR A 58 32.00 0.38 -34.69
CA THR A 58 32.29 -1.02 -35.03
C THR A 58 32.00 -1.24 -36.49
N PHE A 59 32.94 -1.83 -37.19
CA PHE A 59 32.87 -2.14 -38.61
C PHE A 59 32.33 -3.57 -38.83
N GLU A 60 31.91 -3.91 -40.05
CA GLU A 60 31.33 -5.21 -40.40
C GLU A 60 32.23 -6.39 -40.08
N ASP A 61 33.55 -6.19 -40.15
CA ASP A 61 34.55 -7.22 -39.85
C ASP A 61 34.89 -7.36 -38.34
N GLY A 62 34.18 -6.59 -37.47
CA GLY A 62 34.38 -6.59 -36.01
C GLY A 62 35.53 -5.71 -35.54
N SER A 63 36.26 -5.01 -36.43
CA SER A 63 37.25 -4.03 -36.06
C SER A 63 36.59 -2.75 -35.48
N VAL A 64 37.34 -1.97 -34.69
CA VAL A 64 36.77 -0.84 -33.93
C VAL A 64 37.62 0.42 -34.08
N PHE A 65 36.97 1.53 -34.40
CA PHE A 65 37.54 2.88 -34.27
C PHE A 65 37.03 3.52 -32.98
N SER A 66 37.92 3.94 -32.11
CA SER A 66 37.58 4.57 -30.81
C SER A 66 38.02 6.03 -30.80
N THR A 67 37.15 6.95 -30.41
CA THR A 67 37.45 8.37 -30.35
C THR A 67 36.84 9.05 -29.14
N ARG A 68 37.52 10.11 -28.66
CA ARG A 68 37.00 10.98 -27.59
C ARG A 68 36.26 12.20 -28.14
N GLU A 69 36.24 12.40 -29.45
CA GLU A 69 35.53 13.49 -30.11
C GLU A 69 34.03 13.17 -30.21
N ASN A 70 33.37 12.99 -29.04
CA ASN A 70 31.98 12.54 -28.93
C ASN A 70 31.02 13.50 -29.66
N ASP A 71 31.26 14.81 -29.60
CA ASP A 71 30.40 15.79 -30.25
C ASP A 71 30.46 15.72 -31.78
N ALA A 72 31.64 15.41 -32.32
CA ALA A 72 31.81 15.20 -33.75
C ALA A 72 31.06 13.93 -34.22
N ILE A 73 31.09 12.87 -33.46
CA ILE A 73 30.32 11.65 -33.73
C ILE A 73 28.83 11.92 -33.64
N ASP A 74 28.35 12.67 -32.64
CA ASP A 74 26.94 13.03 -32.52
C ASP A 74 26.46 13.87 -33.72
N GLU A 75 27.28 14.78 -34.22
CA GLU A 75 26.94 15.57 -35.38
C GLU A 75 26.85 14.71 -36.66
N LEU A 76 27.76 13.76 -36.78
CA LEU A 76 27.79 12.81 -37.89
C LEU A 76 26.52 11.92 -37.97
N PHE A 77 26.05 11.46 -36.84
CA PHE A 77 24.89 10.56 -36.74
C PHE A 77 23.56 11.28 -36.45
N LYS A 78 23.53 12.61 -36.36
CA LYS A 78 22.36 13.43 -36.07
C LYS A 78 21.16 13.15 -36.98
N SER A 79 21.41 12.78 -38.26
CA SER A 79 20.37 12.49 -39.22
C SER A 79 19.75 11.09 -39.04
N HIS A 80 20.42 10.17 -38.34
CA HIS A 80 20.02 8.77 -38.23
C HIS A 80 19.39 8.39 -36.88
N ASN A 81 19.54 9.21 -35.82
CA ASN A 81 19.08 8.86 -34.49
C ASN A 81 18.29 10.00 -33.82
N LYS A 82 17.07 10.27 -34.26
CA LYS A 82 16.18 11.30 -33.68
C LYS A 82 15.77 10.98 -32.23
N THR A 83 15.70 9.72 -31.80
CA THR A 83 15.24 9.31 -30.47
C THR A 83 16.34 9.47 -29.41
N SER A 84 17.58 9.14 -29.72
CA SER A 84 18.73 9.24 -28.82
C SER A 84 19.07 10.70 -28.48
N SER A 85 18.88 11.63 -29.41
CA SER A 85 19.14 13.05 -29.23
C SER A 85 18.21 13.72 -28.20
N PHE A 86 16.96 13.27 -28.10
CA PHE A 86 16.00 13.82 -27.12
C PHE A 86 16.32 13.39 -25.69
N VAL A 87 16.60 12.10 -25.49
CA VAL A 87 16.99 11.57 -24.17
C VAL A 87 18.30 12.22 -23.68
N HIS A 88 19.31 12.32 -24.57
CA HIS A 88 20.57 12.96 -24.22
C HIS A 88 20.44 14.47 -23.92
N ALA A 89 19.55 15.18 -24.60
CA ALA A 89 19.26 16.59 -24.30
C ALA A 89 18.56 16.77 -22.93
N LEU A 90 17.77 15.77 -22.49
CA LEU A 90 17.19 15.74 -21.16
C LEU A 90 18.26 15.43 -20.07
N GLU A 91 19.15 14.47 -20.33
CA GLU A 91 20.16 14.03 -19.37
C GLU A 91 21.31 15.05 -19.21
N SER A 92 21.66 15.78 -20.27
CA SER A 92 22.82 16.70 -20.26
C SER A 92 22.61 17.98 -19.46
N LYS A 93 21.37 18.31 -19.07
CA LYS A 93 21.07 19.54 -18.31
C LYS A 93 20.43 19.18 -16.97
N VAL A 94 21.12 19.43 -15.86
CA VAL A 94 20.67 19.18 -14.48
C VAL A 94 19.23 19.66 -14.23
N ARG A 95 18.82 20.79 -14.85
CA ARG A 95 17.44 21.30 -14.74
C ARG A 95 16.37 20.35 -15.25
N PHE A 96 16.66 19.60 -16.33
CA PHE A 96 15.71 18.61 -16.86
C PHE A 96 15.70 17.34 -16.03
N ALA A 97 16.85 16.92 -15.47
CA ALA A 97 16.91 15.81 -14.51
C ALA A 97 16.10 16.14 -13.24
N LEU A 98 16.22 17.36 -12.72
CA LEU A 98 15.43 17.84 -11.58
C LEU A 98 13.92 17.90 -11.93
N LEU A 99 13.57 18.37 -13.13
CA LEU A 99 12.17 18.37 -13.59
C LEU A 99 11.61 16.95 -13.71
N ALA A 100 12.37 16.03 -14.30
CA ALA A 100 11.98 14.63 -14.41
C ALA A 100 11.77 14.00 -13.02
N LEU A 101 12.69 14.25 -12.08
CA LEU A 101 12.55 13.80 -10.70
C LEU A 101 11.27 14.35 -10.05
N LEU A 102 11.02 15.66 -10.19
CA LEU A 102 9.83 16.30 -9.65
C LEU A 102 8.54 15.70 -10.26
N VAL A 103 8.51 15.50 -11.56
CA VAL A 103 7.37 14.87 -12.25
C VAL A 103 7.18 13.42 -11.75
N THR A 104 8.26 12.65 -11.61
CA THR A 104 8.18 11.28 -11.09
C THR A 104 7.61 11.27 -9.66
N VAL A 105 8.12 12.14 -8.78
CA VAL A 105 7.59 12.26 -7.41
C VAL A 105 6.12 12.67 -7.41
N ALA A 106 5.72 13.61 -8.26
CA ALA A 106 4.33 14.04 -8.39
C ALA A 106 3.41 12.91 -8.89
N VAL A 107 3.87 12.13 -9.88
CA VAL A 107 3.11 10.97 -10.41
C VAL A 107 2.98 9.88 -9.35
N VAL A 108 4.05 9.55 -8.64
CA VAL A 108 4.04 8.57 -7.56
C VAL A 108 3.08 9.04 -6.45
N PHE A 109 3.17 10.30 -6.05
CA PHE A 109 2.27 10.88 -5.06
C PHE A 109 0.80 10.82 -5.51
N ALA A 110 0.51 11.20 -6.75
CA ALA A 110 -0.84 11.14 -7.32
C ALA A 110 -1.37 9.71 -7.39
N PHE A 111 -0.51 8.75 -7.75
CA PHE A 111 -0.87 7.33 -7.75
C PHE A 111 -1.27 6.85 -6.37
N PHE A 112 -0.47 7.09 -5.33
CA PHE A 112 -0.79 6.64 -3.98
C PHE A 112 -1.98 7.39 -3.38
N LYS A 113 -2.15 8.69 -3.67
CA LYS A 113 -3.23 9.49 -3.07
C LYS A 113 -4.58 9.28 -3.73
N TRP A 114 -4.63 9.09 -5.04
CA TRP A 114 -5.89 8.99 -5.80
C TRP A 114 -6.01 7.71 -6.64
N GLY A 115 -4.94 7.31 -7.31
CA GLY A 115 -4.96 6.16 -8.21
C GLY A 115 -5.20 4.84 -7.50
N LEU A 116 -4.44 4.57 -6.45
CA LEU A 116 -4.53 3.34 -5.66
C LEU A 116 -5.87 3.21 -4.92
N PRO A 117 -6.39 4.23 -4.20
CA PRO A 117 -7.72 4.17 -3.61
C PRO A 117 -8.84 3.97 -4.65
N ALA A 118 -8.80 4.70 -5.77
CA ALA A 118 -9.81 4.57 -6.83
C ALA A 118 -9.79 3.16 -7.46
N ALA A 119 -8.61 2.62 -7.75
CA ALA A 119 -8.46 1.27 -8.28
C ALA A 119 -8.96 0.22 -7.27
N SER A 120 -8.58 0.32 -6.00
CA SER A 120 -9.02 -0.62 -4.97
C SER A 120 -10.53 -0.58 -4.76
N HIS A 121 -11.13 0.59 -4.76
CA HIS A 121 -12.58 0.76 -4.66
C HIS A 121 -13.31 0.10 -5.86
N GLY A 122 -12.84 0.37 -7.09
CA GLY A 122 -13.40 -0.22 -8.30
C GLY A 122 -13.30 -1.76 -8.31
N ILE A 123 -12.12 -2.30 -8.00
CA ILE A 123 -11.87 -3.74 -7.96
C ILE A 123 -12.67 -4.41 -6.84
N ALA A 124 -12.61 -3.85 -5.61
CA ALA A 124 -13.33 -4.42 -4.48
C ALA A 124 -14.85 -4.50 -4.72
N ASN A 125 -15.42 -3.48 -5.39
CA ASN A 125 -16.85 -3.47 -5.72
C ASN A 125 -17.21 -4.41 -6.88
N ALA A 126 -16.29 -4.67 -7.80
CA ALA A 126 -16.50 -5.60 -8.91
C ALA A 126 -16.37 -7.07 -8.50
N LEU A 127 -15.74 -7.37 -7.36
CA LEU A 127 -15.55 -8.74 -6.89
C LEU A 127 -16.88 -9.36 -6.44
N PRO A 128 -17.18 -10.62 -6.87
CA PRO A 128 -18.38 -11.32 -6.47
C PRO A 128 -18.43 -11.57 -4.96
N GLN A 129 -19.64 -11.63 -4.40
CA GLN A 129 -19.87 -11.96 -2.97
C GLN A 129 -19.19 -13.30 -2.56
N LYS A 130 -19.12 -14.27 -3.46
CA LYS A 130 -18.45 -15.54 -3.21
C LYS A 130 -16.96 -15.38 -2.89
N THR A 131 -16.29 -14.41 -3.51
CA THR A 131 -14.89 -14.10 -3.22
C THR A 131 -14.72 -13.61 -1.79
N ASN A 132 -15.61 -12.72 -1.32
CA ASN A 132 -15.61 -12.23 0.05
C ASN A 132 -15.78 -13.38 1.05
N GLN A 133 -16.69 -14.31 0.76
CA GLN A 133 -16.91 -15.49 1.61
C GLN A 133 -15.68 -16.39 1.71
N ILE A 134 -14.98 -16.63 0.59
CA ILE A 134 -13.77 -17.45 0.58
C ILE A 134 -12.64 -16.77 1.36
N ILE A 135 -12.41 -15.49 1.11
CA ILE A 135 -11.37 -14.73 1.80
C ILE A 135 -11.66 -14.69 3.30
N GLY A 136 -12.88 -14.32 3.71
CA GLY A 136 -13.23 -14.20 5.12
C GLY A 136 -13.18 -15.54 5.85
N ALA A 137 -13.68 -16.64 5.25
CA ALA A 137 -13.61 -17.96 5.86
C ALA A 137 -12.15 -18.44 6.07
N ASN A 138 -11.27 -18.18 5.10
CA ASN A 138 -9.85 -18.50 5.26
C ASN A 138 -9.18 -17.61 6.32
N SER A 139 -9.56 -16.32 6.38
CA SER A 139 -9.07 -15.40 7.42
C SER A 139 -9.53 -15.85 8.81
N LEU A 140 -10.79 -16.21 8.98
CA LEU A 140 -11.31 -16.72 10.26
C LEU A 140 -10.56 -17.97 10.71
N LYS A 141 -10.37 -18.92 9.79
CA LYS A 141 -9.61 -20.14 10.09
C LYS A 141 -8.18 -19.84 10.52
N PHE A 142 -7.49 -18.93 9.82
CA PHE A 142 -6.14 -18.51 10.17
C PHE A 142 -6.09 -17.85 11.55
N LEU A 143 -7.04 -16.96 11.85
CA LEU A 143 -7.13 -16.28 13.14
C LEU A 143 -7.41 -17.27 14.28
N ASP A 144 -8.28 -18.23 14.04
CA ASP A 144 -8.59 -19.30 15.01
C ASP A 144 -7.40 -20.24 15.27
N GLU A 145 -6.54 -20.46 14.26
CA GLU A 145 -5.38 -21.34 14.40
C GLU A 145 -4.21 -20.67 15.13
N PHE A 146 -3.99 -19.36 14.92
CA PHE A 146 -2.78 -18.69 15.39
C PHE A 146 -2.99 -17.69 16.51
N PHE A 147 -4.18 -17.12 16.68
CA PHE A 147 -4.42 -15.99 17.59
C PHE A 147 -5.52 -16.22 18.61
N PHE A 148 -6.56 -16.95 18.25
CA PHE A 148 -7.74 -17.08 19.09
C PHE A 148 -7.82 -18.41 19.82
N LYS A 149 -8.47 -18.36 20.97
CA LYS A 149 -8.88 -19.53 21.75
C LYS A 149 -10.40 -19.54 21.86
N GLU A 150 -10.95 -20.65 22.31
CA GLU A 150 -12.38 -20.72 22.63
C GLU A 150 -12.76 -19.67 23.68
N SER A 151 -13.89 -19.02 23.45
CA SER A 151 -14.41 -18.00 24.36
C SER A 151 -14.71 -18.60 25.76
N LYS A 152 -14.35 -17.85 26.79
CA LYS A 152 -14.63 -18.14 28.21
C LYS A 152 -15.89 -17.42 28.72
N ILE A 153 -16.56 -16.62 27.86
CA ILE A 153 -17.85 -16.01 28.21
C ILE A 153 -18.89 -17.11 28.33
N ALA A 154 -19.75 -17.00 29.36
CA ALA A 154 -20.83 -17.96 29.56
C ALA A 154 -21.68 -18.13 28.30
N VAL A 155 -22.00 -19.36 27.95
CA VAL A 155 -22.74 -19.70 26.71
C VAL A 155 -24.10 -18.97 26.65
N GLU A 156 -24.73 -18.80 27.81
CA GLU A 156 -26.00 -18.07 27.96
C GLU A 156 -25.84 -16.61 27.53
N LEU A 157 -24.77 -15.93 28.00
CA LEU A 157 -24.50 -14.53 27.64
C LEU A 157 -24.17 -14.41 26.13
N GLN A 158 -23.35 -15.35 25.59
CA GLN A 158 -23.08 -15.37 24.14
C GLN A 158 -24.38 -15.51 23.35
N ARG A 159 -25.30 -16.35 23.81
CA ARG A 159 -26.61 -16.57 23.16
C ARG A 159 -27.47 -15.31 23.25
N GLU A 160 -27.55 -14.67 24.43
CA GLU A 160 -28.30 -13.43 24.63
C GLU A 160 -27.81 -12.30 23.69
N ILE A 161 -26.49 -12.11 23.59
CA ILE A 161 -25.90 -11.11 22.70
C ILE A 161 -26.19 -11.44 21.22
N LYS A 162 -26.06 -12.71 20.82
CA LYS A 162 -26.39 -13.16 19.46
C LYS A 162 -27.87 -12.94 19.11
N GLU A 163 -28.76 -13.32 19.99
CA GLU A 163 -30.21 -13.14 19.78
C GLU A 163 -30.56 -11.65 19.69
N HIS A 164 -29.97 -10.84 20.56
CA HIS A 164 -30.14 -9.38 20.52
C HIS A 164 -29.61 -8.80 19.19
N PHE A 165 -28.42 -9.19 18.78
CA PHE A 165 -27.82 -8.76 17.51
C PHE A 165 -28.72 -9.11 16.31
N ILE A 166 -29.18 -10.35 16.22
CA ILE A 166 -30.04 -10.82 15.13
C ILE A 166 -31.37 -10.08 15.10
N LYS A 167 -31.93 -9.77 16.27
CA LYS A 167 -33.27 -9.17 16.39
C LYS A 167 -33.25 -7.66 16.23
N ASN A 168 -32.22 -6.97 16.76
CA ASN A 168 -32.26 -5.52 16.95
C ASN A 168 -31.22 -4.76 16.11
N VAL A 169 -30.04 -5.33 15.87
CA VAL A 169 -28.92 -4.66 15.21
C VAL A 169 -28.85 -5.01 13.73
N ARG A 170 -28.80 -6.31 13.41
CA ARG A 170 -28.72 -6.79 12.02
C ARG A 170 -29.80 -6.24 11.09
N PRO A 171 -31.10 -6.11 11.51
CA PRO A 171 -32.13 -5.60 10.63
C PRO A 171 -32.01 -4.13 10.27
N LEU A 172 -31.08 -3.39 10.90
CA LEU A 172 -30.81 -2.00 10.55
C LEU A 172 -30.10 -1.90 9.19
N GLU A 173 -29.33 -2.93 8.80
CA GLU A 173 -28.77 -3.01 7.44
C GLU A 173 -29.89 -3.35 6.44
N LYS A 174 -30.00 -2.49 5.41
CA LYS A 174 -31.04 -2.62 4.37
C LYS A 174 -30.70 -3.67 3.31
N ASP A 175 -29.40 -3.87 3.03
CA ASP A 175 -28.95 -4.88 2.08
C ASP A 175 -29.00 -6.27 2.72
N GLN A 176 -30.07 -6.98 2.50
CA GLN A 176 -30.29 -8.33 3.02
C GLN A 176 -29.41 -9.39 2.35
N THR A 177 -28.62 -9.04 1.31
CA THR A 177 -27.67 -9.96 0.68
C THR A 177 -26.43 -10.14 1.53
N ILE A 178 -26.12 -9.17 2.40
CA ILE A 178 -24.99 -9.23 3.34
C ILE A 178 -25.41 -10.09 4.53
N LYS A 179 -24.66 -11.16 4.77
CA LYS A 179 -24.86 -12.04 5.93
C LYS A 179 -23.89 -11.65 7.02
N PHE A 180 -24.42 -11.34 8.20
CA PHE A 180 -23.60 -11.09 9.39
C PHE A 180 -23.67 -12.27 10.33
N THR A 181 -22.50 -12.72 10.81
CA THR A 181 -22.39 -13.82 11.79
C THR A 181 -21.48 -13.38 12.93
N LEU A 182 -21.97 -13.46 14.17
CA LEU A 182 -21.23 -13.04 15.35
C LEU A 182 -20.50 -14.22 15.99
N HIS A 183 -19.20 -14.07 16.21
CA HIS A 183 -18.31 -15.05 16.84
C HIS A 183 -17.72 -14.46 18.12
N PHE A 184 -17.62 -15.29 19.16
CA PHE A 184 -16.92 -14.92 20.41
C PHE A 184 -15.62 -15.69 20.51
N ARG A 185 -14.53 -15.02 20.89
CA ARG A 185 -13.20 -15.61 21.04
C ARG A 185 -12.47 -15.05 22.26
N ASP A 186 -11.69 -15.89 22.90
CA ASP A 186 -10.69 -15.42 23.84
C ASP A 186 -9.42 -15.08 23.07
N TRP A 187 -9.04 -13.81 23.15
CA TRP A 187 -7.78 -13.33 22.61
C TRP A 187 -6.94 -12.82 23.77
N SER A 188 -5.85 -13.48 24.06
CA SER A 188 -4.98 -13.15 25.18
C SER A 188 -3.51 -13.23 24.77
N THR A 189 -2.69 -12.37 25.38
CA THR A 189 -1.24 -12.43 25.25
C THR A 189 -0.69 -13.72 25.86
N GLU A 190 0.59 -14.02 25.64
CA GLU A 190 1.27 -15.17 26.27
C GLU A 190 1.27 -15.05 27.81
N GLU A 191 1.26 -13.84 28.34
CA GLU A 191 1.17 -13.54 29.77
C GLU A 191 -0.25 -13.69 30.34
N GLY A 192 -1.23 -13.98 29.47
CA GLY A 192 -2.64 -14.19 29.86
C GLY A 192 -3.46 -12.91 29.96
N GLN A 193 -2.94 -11.75 29.54
CA GLN A 193 -3.71 -10.51 29.48
C GLN A 193 -4.70 -10.56 28.32
N GLY A 194 -5.98 -10.31 28.58
CA GLY A 194 -7.03 -10.27 27.56
C GLY A 194 -6.90 -9.04 26.67
N ILE A 195 -7.07 -9.25 25.36
CA ILE A 195 -7.07 -8.19 24.36
C ILE A 195 -8.51 -7.84 24.02
N ALA A 196 -8.92 -6.62 24.31
CA ALA A 196 -10.24 -6.11 24.01
C ALA A 196 -10.31 -5.66 22.53
N ASN A 197 -11.06 -6.37 21.71
CA ASN A 197 -11.21 -6.05 20.27
C ASN A 197 -12.52 -6.55 19.68
N ALA A 198 -12.92 -5.94 18.56
CA ALA A 198 -13.87 -6.45 17.61
C ALA A 198 -13.27 -6.36 16.21
N LEU A 199 -13.60 -7.31 15.32
CA LEU A 199 -13.00 -7.42 13.99
C LEU A 199 -14.05 -7.82 12.97
N ALA A 200 -14.11 -7.07 11.86
CA ALA A 200 -14.95 -7.34 10.71
C ALA A 200 -14.17 -8.07 9.61
N LEU A 201 -14.66 -9.24 9.20
CA LEU A 201 -14.10 -10.00 8.09
C LEU A 201 -14.91 -9.78 6.80
N PRO A 202 -14.29 -9.89 5.61
CA PRO A 202 -14.96 -9.68 4.33
C PRO A 202 -16.19 -10.56 4.08
N SER A 203 -16.26 -11.74 4.74
CA SER A 203 -17.39 -12.68 4.65
C SER A 203 -18.67 -12.20 5.34
N GLY A 204 -18.56 -11.19 6.22
CA GLY A 204 -19.62 -10.78 7.11
C GLY A 204 -19.52 -11.37 8.52
N ASP A 205 -18.44 -12.12 8.79
CA ASP A 205 -18.15 -12.59 10.14
C ASP A 205 -17.63 -11.44 10.98
N ILE A 206 -18.21 -11.24 12.16
CA ILE A 206 -17.77 -10.27 13.18
C ILE A 206 -17.26 -11.06 14.36
N ILE A 207 -16.02 -10.86 14.72
CA ILE A 207 -15.39 -11.51 15.86
C ILE A 207 -15.36 -10.51 17.00
N VAL A 208 -15.81 -10.91 18.18
CA VAL A 208 -15.81 -10.10 19.39
C VAL A 208 -15.03 -10.84 20.45
N THR A 209 -14.08 -10.15 21.10
CA THR A 209 -13.25 -10.77 22.12
C THR A 209 -13.92 -10.75 23.49
N ASP A 210 -13.58 -11.72 24.31
CA ASP A 210 -14.09 -11.82 25.67
C ASP A 210 -13.82 -10.58 26.50
N GLU A 211 -12.63 -9.98 26.34
CA GLU A 211 -12.24 -8.79 27.08
C GLU A 211 -13.05 -7.57 26.66
N PHE A 212 -13.38 -7.42 25.35
CA PHE A 212 -14.27 -6.36 24.92
C PHE A 212 -15.66 -6.46 25.58
N ILE A 213 -16.21 -7.69 25.65
CA ILE A 213 -17.51 -7.91 26.35
C ILE A 213 -17.42 -7.57 27.83
N ARG A 214 -16.32 -7.95 28.50
CA ARG A 214 -16.12 -7.61 29.93
C ARG A 214 -15.98 -6.11 30.17
N LEU A 215 -15.34 -5.40 29.27
CA LEU A 215 -15.19 -3.95 29.36
C LEU A 215 -16.46 -3.19 29.03
N SER A 216 -17.37 -3.76 28.27
CA SER A 216 -18.64 -3.15 27.92
C SER A 216 -19.57 -3.10 29.15
N LYS A 217 -20.14 -1.92 29.46
CA LYS A 217 -20.99 -1.71 30.63
C LYS A 217 -22.48 -1.96 30.35
N ASN A 218 -22.89 -1.87 29.10
CA ASN A 218 -24.27 -2.03 28.68
C ASN A 218 -24.36 -2.46 27.21
N GLN A 219 -25.54 -2.93 26.82
CA GLN A 219 -25.79 -3.42 25.46
C GLN A 219 -25.56 -2.36 24.38
N ASN A 220 -25.86 -1.09 24.64
CA ASN A 220 -25.70 -0.02 23.65
C ASN A 220 -24.22 0.20 23.30
N GLU A 221 -23.29 -0.02 24.23
CA GLU A 221 -21.86 0.03 23.94
C GLU A 221 -21.44 -1.12 23.00
N ILE A 222 -21.95 -2.33 23.22
CA ILE A 222 -21.73 -3.47 22.35
C ILE A 222 -22.31 -3.19 20.96
N ASP A 223 -23.56 -2.75 20.91
CA ASP A 223 -24.27 -2.48 19.66
C ASP A 223 -23.60 -1.37 18.85
N SER A 224 -23.07 -0.34 19.50
CA SER A 224 -22.37 0.76 18.83
C SER A 224 -21.12 0.27 18.07
N VAL A 225 -20.35 -0.64 18.68
CA VAL A 225 -19.18 -1.25 18.04
C VAL A 225 -19.59 -2.26 16.97
N LEU A 226 -20.63 -3.07 17.23
CA LEU A 226 -21.13 -4.00 16.21
C LEU A 226 -21.64 -3.26 14.96
N LEU A 227 -22.28 -2.11 15.12
CA LEU A 227 -22.68 -1.26 14.00
C LEU A 227 -21.47 -0.68 13.25
N HIS A 228 -20.43 -0.31 13.97
CA HIS A 228 -19.18 0.14 13.36
C HIS A 228 -18.53 -0.99 12.52
N GLU A 229 -18.44 -2.20 13.06
CA GLU A 229 -17.94 -3.37 12.33
C GLU A 229 -18.80 -3.71 11.11
N MET A 230 -20.13 -3.59 11.24
CA MET A 230 -21.04 -3.72 10.09
C MET A 230 -20.75 -2.65 9.02
N GLY A 231 -20.39 -1.44 9.42
CA GLY A 231 -19.96 -0.37 8.51
C GLY A 231 -18.74 -0.77 7.70
N HIS A 232 -17.73 -1.42 8.32
CA HIS A 232 -16.57 -1.95 7.61
C HIS A 232 -16.92 -3.03 6.59
N ILE A 233 -17.84 -3.93 6.92
CA ILE A 233 -18.30 -4.99 6.03
C ILE A 233 -19.10 -4.40 4.85
N THR A 234 -20.06 -3.55 5.13
CA THR A 234 -20.95 -2.94 4.13
C THR A 234 -20.17 -2.11 3.13
N ASN A 235 -19.19 -1.33 3.60
CA ASN A 235 -18.30 -0.54 2.77
C ASN A 235 -17.11 -1.34 2.19
N ARG A 236 -16.99 -2.63 2.48
CA ARG A 236 -15.94 -3.55 1.99
C ARG A 236 -14.52 -3.09 2.32
N HIS A 237 -14.29 -2.46 3.48
CA HIS A 237 -13.02 -1.85 3.84
C HIS A 237 -11.87 -2.87 3.86
N SER A 238 -12.05 -4.03 4.50
CA SER A 238 -11.05 -5.10 4.53
C SER A 238 -10.65 -5.57 3.13
N LEU A 239 -11.62 -5.65 2.21
CA LEU A 239 -11.36 -6.05 0.82
C LEU A 239 -10.61 -4.96 0.04
N LYS A 240 -10.98 -3.69 0.24
CA LYS A 240 -10.25 -2.55 -0.36
C LYS A 240 -8.79 -2.54 0.09
N LEU A 241 -8.51 -2.80 1.37
CA LEU A 241 -7.14 -2.89 1.91
C LEU A 241 -6.37 -4.07 1.30
N LEU A 242 -6.97 -5.23 1.19
CA LEU A 242 -6.35 -6.40 0.56
C LEU A 242 -5.98 -6.12 -0.91
N VAL A 243 -6.87 -5.47 -1.65
CA VAL A 243 -6.59 -5.07 -3.04
C VAL A 243 -5.47 -4.04 -3.09
N GLN A 244 -5.47 -3.02 -2.22
CA GLN A 244 -4.40 -2.02 -2.17
C GLN A 244 -3.04 -2.67 -1.90
N SER A 245 -2.97 -3.53 -0.90
CA SER A 245 -1.73 -4.24 -0.54
C SER A 245 -1.25 -5.13 -1.69
N SER A 246 -2.17 -5.81 -2.36
CA SER A 246 -1.84 -6.63 -3.54
C SER A 246 -1.28 -5.80 -4.69
N ILE A 247 -1.87 -4.63 -4.98
CA ILE A 247 -1.37 -3.72 -6.02
C ILE A 247 0.04 -3.22 -5.65
N VAL A 248 0.24 -2.77 -4.40
CA VAL A 248 1.55 -2.30 -3.92
C VAL A 248 2.60 -3.41 -4.03
N THR A 249 2.25 -4.63 -3.62
CA THR A 249 3.13 -5.81 -3.75
C THR A 249 3.54 -6.07 -5.20
N ILE A 250 2.58 -6.04 -6.13
CA ILE A 250 2.87 -6.23 -7.57
C ILE A 250 3.81 -5.12 -8.08
N VAL A 251 3.58 -3.86 -7.69
CA VAL A 251 4.43 -2.74 -8.07
C VAL A 251 5.86 -2.92 -7.54
N ILE A 252 6.02 -3.34 -6.28
CA ILE A 252 7.34 -3.62 -5.68
C ILE A 252 8.02 -4.74 -6.44
N LEU A 253 7.32 -5.85 -6.70
CA LEU A 253 7.85 -6.98 -7.45
C LEU A 253 8.33 -6.60 -8.85
N MET A 254 7.56 -5.78 -9.56
CA MET A 254 7.91 -5.31 -10.90
C MET A 254 9.10 -4.33 -10.91
N THR A 255 9.31 -3.58 -9.83
CA THR A 255 10.37 -2.56 -9.76
C THR A 255 11.68 -3.09 -9.15
N VAL A 256 11.59 -3.95 -8.15
CA VAL A 256 12.75 -4.47 -7.41
C VAL A 256 13.17 -5.86 -7.92
N GLY A 257 12.21 -6.64 -8.46
CA GLY A 257 12.47 -7.97 -9.02
C GLY A 257 12.77 -9.06 -7.98
N ASP A 258 12.57 -8.78 -6.69
CA ASP A 258 12.86 -9.72 -5.60
C ASP A 258 11.58 -10.45 -5.17
N VAL A 259 11.54 -11.75 -5.42
CA VAL A 259 10.42 -12.64 -5.08
C VAL A 259 10.42 -13.01 -3.59
N SER A 260 11.55 -12.90 -2.89
CA SER A 260 11.64 -13.21 -1.45
C SER A 260 10.85 -12.20 -0.61
N ALA A 261 10.85 -10.93 -1.01
CA ALA A 261 10.00 -9.90 -0.42
C ALA A 261 8.49 -10.21 -0.55
N VAL A 262 8.08 -11.02 -1.53
CA VAL A 262 6.69 -11.44 -1.75
C VAL A 262 6.32 -12.67 -0.92
N ALA A 263 7.27 -13.55 -0.64
CA ALA A 263 7.03 -14.73 0.22
C ALA A 263 6.74 -14.31 1.66
N ASP A 264 7.44 -13.30 2.18
CA ASP A 264 7.17 -12.71 3.49
C ASP A 264 5.79 -12.03 3.54
N LEU A 265 5.29 -11.54 2.40
CA LEU A 265 3.94 -10.98 2.28
C LEU A 265 2.83 -12.04 2.27
N GLY A 266 3.11 -13.26 1.82
CA GLY A 266 2.15 -14.38 1.89
C GLY A 266 1.81 -14.77 3.32
N VAL A 267 2.78 -14.73 4.23
CA VAL A 267 2.57 -14.85 5.69
C VAL A 267 1.89 -13.59 6.24
N GLY A 268 2.15 -12.43 5.61
CA GLY A 268 1.63 -11.13 6.02
C GLY A 268 0.16 -10.88 5.68
N LEU A 269 -0.47 -11.57 4.74
CA LEU A 269 -1.88 -11.30 4.38
C LEU A 269 -2.84 -11.58 5.54
N GLY A 270 -2.60 -12.60 6.34
CA GLY A 270 -3.37 -12.86 7.55
C GLY A 270 -3.07 -11.83 8.66
N SER A 271 -1.79 -11.50 8.85
CA SER A 271 -1.38 -10.47 9.81
C SER A 271 -1.78 -9.06 9.35
N LEU A 272 -1.89 -8.82 8.05
CA LEU A 272 -2.32 -7.55 7.49
C LEU A 272 -3.75 -7.16 7.93
N LEU A 273 -4.66 -8.13 8.00
CA LEU A 273 -6.03 -7.91 8.52
C LEU A 273 -6.05 -7.52 9.99
N ILE A 274 -5.01 -7.89 10.75
CA ILE A 274 -4.88 -7.61 12.17
C ILE A 274 -4.05 -6.35 12.43
N THR A 275 -2.97 -6.14 11.66
CA THR A 275 -1.96 -5.12 11.93
C THR A 275 -2.15 -3.82 11.15
N THR A 276 -3.00 -3.81 10.12
CA THR A 276 -3.26 -2.59 9.37
C THR A 276 -4.31 -1.77 10.11
N SER A 277 -3.89 -0.67 10.68
CA SER A 277 -4.85 0.38 11.07
C SER A 277 -5.63 0.79 9.82
N TYR A 278 -6.94 0.73 9.89
CA TYR A 278 -7.80 1.23 8.83
C TYR A 278 -7.45 2.69 8.54
N LEU A 279 -7.46 3.05 7.26
CA LEU A 279 -7.25 4.43 6.88
C LEU A 279 -8.29 5.30 7.59
N ARG A 280 -7.92 6.50 8.01
CA ARG A 280 -8.84 7.44 8.70
C ARG A 280 -10.17 7.65 7.97
N GLU A 281 -10.14 7.57 6.65
CA GLU A 281 -11.32 7.66 5.80
C GLU A 281 -12.27 6.47 6.05
N PHE A 282 -11.76 5.25 6.14
CA PHE A 282 -12.55 4.05 6.42
C PHE A 282 -13.15 4.06 7.82
N GLU A 283 -12.38 4.57 8.80
CA GLU A 283 -12.90 4.75 10.16
C GLU A 283 -14.03 5.77 10.19
N SER A 284 -13.87 6.89 9.47
CA SER A 284 -14.91 7.91 9.37
C SER A 284 -16.17 7.40 8.69
N GLU A 285 -16.03 6.58 7.62
CA GLU A 285 -17.18 5.95 6.95
C GLU A 285 -17.89 4.94 7.86
N ALA A 286 -17.13 4.14 8.62
CA ALA A 286 -17.70 3.16 9.56
C ALA A 286 -18.37 3.83 10.76
N ASP A 287 -17.75 4.90 11.31
CA ASP A 287 -18.37 5.71 12.37
C ASP A 287 -19.66 6.37 11.92
N GLN A 288 -19.66 6.97 10.73
CA GLN A 288 -20.87 7.58 10.18
C GLN A 288 -21.99 6.55 10.00
N TYR A 289 -21.66 5.38 9.43
CA TYR A 289 -22.60 4.27 9.31
C TYR A 289 -23.19 3.89 10.68
N ALA A 290 -22.33 3.71 11.69
CA ALA A 290 -22.79 3.36 13.04
C ALA A 290 -23.70 4.43 13.63
N PHE A 291 -23.28 5.69 13.61
CA PHE A 291 -24.03 6.78 14.24
C PHE A 291 -25.38 7.05 13.55
N ASP A 292 -25.43 6.99 12.23
CA ASP A 292 -26.68 7.14 11.48
C ASP A 292 -27.68 6.02 11.85
N HIS A 293 -27.22 4.77 11.95
CA HIS A 293 -28.06 3.64 12.36
C HIS A 293 -28.48 3.75 13.84
N MET A 294 -27.61 4.23 14.72
CA MET A 294 -27.94 4.49 16.11
C MET A 294 -29.05 5.53 16.25
N LEU A 295 -28.95 6.66 15.54
CA LEU A 295 -30.03 7.69 15.55
C LEU A 295 -31.35 7.12 15.04
N HIS A 296 -31.32 6.32 13.98
CA HIS A 296 -32.55 5.73 13.43
C HIS A 296 -33.19 4.71 14.36
N SER A 297 -32.38 3.96 15.13
CA SER A 297 -32.83 2.96 16.09
C SER A 297 -33.11 3.51 17.50
N ASN A 298 -33.06 4.83 17.69
CA ASN A 298 -33.23 5.49 18.98
C ASN A 298 -32.18 5.10 20.02
N MET A 299 -30.90 4.93 19.57
CA MET A 299 -29.76 4.64 20.39
C MET A 299 -28.86 5.90 20.44
N ASP A 300 -28.42 6.29 21.64
CA ASP A 300 -27.56 7.47 21.81
C ASP A 300 -26.09 7.13 21.39
N PRO A 301 -25.51 7.83 20.40
CA PRO A 301 -24.12 7.65 19.97
C PRO A 301 -23.06 7.90 21.05
N ILE A 302 -23.42 8.49 22.20
CA ILE A 302 -22.51 8.62 23.35
C ILE A 302 -22.00 7.26 23.84
N ALA A 303 -22.73 6.18 23.58
CA ALA A 303 -22.32 4.82 23.92
C ALA A 303 -20.98 4.45 23.25
N PHE A 304 -20.82 4.81 21.98
CA PHE A 304 -19.57 4.60 21.26
C PHE A 304 -18.40 5.38 21.86
N ALA A 305 -18.60 6.67 22.16
CA ALA A 305 -17.57 7.46 22.83
C ALA A 305 -17.16 6.87 24.19
N SER A 306 -18.16 6.37 24.95
CA SER A 306 -17.92 5.81 26.28
C SER A 306 -17.10 4.53 26.26
N ILE A 307 -17.35 3.61 25.33
CA ILE A 307 -16.57 2.39 25.19
C ILE A 307 -15.17 2.69 24.63
N MET A 308 -15.03 3.62 23.66
CA MET A 308 -13.75 4.05 23.12
C MET A 308 -12.83 4.65 24.19
N ASP A 309 -13.36 5.49 25.07
CA ASP A 309 -12.62 6.06 26.21
C ASP A 309 -12.12 4.96 27.17
N ARG A 310 -12.96 3.95 27.41
CA ARG A 310 -12.61 2.84 28.31
C ARG A 310 -11.56 1.91 27.72
N LEU A 311 -11.68 1.58 26.43
CA LEU A 311 -10.67 0.83 25.70
C LEU A 311 -9.31 1.52 25.76
N SER A 312 -9.28 2.86 25.60
CA SER A 312 -8.05 3.66 25.74
C SER A 312 -7.45 3.62 27.13
N SER A 313 -8.30 3.73 28.16
CA SER A 313 -7.85 3.78 29.56
C SER A 313 -7.31 2.42 30.02
N ASN A 314 -7.86 1.33 29.51
CA ASN A 314 -7.41 -0.02 29.83
C ASN A 314 -5.99 -0.29 29.31
N GLN A 315 -5.65 0.21 28.11
CA GLN A 315 -4.31 0.14 27.56
C GLN A 315 -3.25 0.85 28.41
N LEU A 316 -3.54 2.08 28.84
CA LEU A 316 -2.62 2.87 29.67
C LEU A 316 -2.36 2.27 31.06
N SER A 317 -3.25 1.38 31.52
CA SER A 317 -3.12 0.70 32.83
C SER A 317 -2.28 -0.59 32.73
N GLY A 318 -2.13 -1.18 31.56
CA GLY A 318 -1.31 -2.37 31.31
C GLY A 318 0.17 -2.08 31.04
N GLU A 319 0.51 -0.87 30.65
CA GLU A 319 1.89 -0.43 30.51
C GLU A 319 2.41 0.07 31.86
N ASN A 320 3.30 -0.72 32.52
CA ASN A 320 4.15 -0.20 33.58
C ASN A 320 4.88 1.03 33.02
N LYS A 321 4.55 2.23 33.53
CA LYS A 321 5.28 3.45 33.22
C LYS A 321 6.77 3.20 33.48
N PRO A 322 7.66 3.30 32.51
CA PRO A 322 9.06 3.49 32.79
C PRO A 322 9.23 4.91 33.33
N ASP A 323 9.77 5.04 34.53
CA ASP A 323 10.04 6.32 35.22
C ASP A 323 11.14 7.18 34.53
N ASN A 324 11.51 6.90 33.28
CA ASN A 324 12.50 7.67 32.53
C ASN A 324 12.16 7.77 31.04
N GLU A 325 11.97 8.99 30.57
CA GLU A 325 11.73 9.41 29.17
C GLU A 325 12.89 9.13 28.18
N SER A 326 13.92 8.36 28.53
CA SER A 326 15.15 8.25 27.72
C SER A 326 15.49 6.85 27.17
N GLU A 327 14.65 5.83 27.33
CA GLU A 327 14.92 4.51 26.75
C GLU A 327 13.73 3.98 25.94
N TYR A 328 13.48 4.56 24.76
CA TYR A 328 12.80 3.85 23.69
C TYR A 328 13.77 2.81 23.10
N LYS A 329 13.95 1.69 23.79
CA LYS A 329 14.47 0.48 23.15
C LYS A 329 13.29 -0.27 22.55
N GLU A 330 13.23 -0.26 21.20
CA GLU A 330 12.48 -1.21 20.40
C GLU A 330 12.72 -2.63 20.93
N SER A 331 11.82 -3.16 21.73
CA SER A 331 11.78 -4.60 21.97
C SER A 331 11.13 -5.25 20.76
N LYS A 332 11.94 -5.92 19.95
CA LYS A 332 11.63 -6.48 18.63
C LYS A 332 10.72 -7.72 18.63
N ASP A 333 10.20 -8.20 19.76
CA ASP A 333 9.66 -9.55 19.84
C ASP A 333 8.26 -9.71 20.45
N THR A 334 7.47 -8.64 20.61
CA THR A 334 6.06 -8.80 20.99
C THR A 334 5.20 -7.86 20.15
N PRO A 335 4.27 -8.36 19.32
CA PRO A 335 3.33 -7.48 18.62
C PRO A 335 2.33 -6.93 19.64
N THR A 336 2.67 -5.82 20.26
CA THR A 336 1.79 -4.97 21.10
C THR A 336 0.66 -4.31 20.27
N ILE A 337 0.46 -4.77 19.04
CA ILE A 337 -0.29 -4.09 17.96
C ILE A 337 -1.70 -4.70 17.78
N LEU A 338 -2.18 -5.53 18.71
CA LEU A 338 -3.35 -6.35 18.42
C LEU A 338 -4.63 -5.94 19.15
N ASP A 339 -4.66 -4.80 19.81
CA ASP A 339 -5.89 -4.35 20.44
C ASP A 339 -6.76 -3.49 19.50
N TYR A 340 -7.99 -3.19 19.95
CA TYR A 340 -8.97 -2.45 19.18
C TYR A 340 -8.42 -1.11 18.66
N LEU A 341 -7.63 -0.38 19.47
CA LEU A 341 -7.12 0.93 19.08
C LEU A 341 -5.97 0.86 18.07
N ALA A 342 -5.30 -0.28 17.94
CA ALA A 342 -4.30 -0.49 16.89
C ALA A 342 -4.97 -0.78 15.55
N SER A 343 -6.06 -1.56 15.54
CA SER A 343 -6.87 -1.80 14.33
C SER A 343 -7.77 -0.60 13.98
N HIS A 344 -8.28 0.12 15.00
CA HIS A 344 -9.19 1.26 14.87
C HIS A 344 -8.64 2.47 15.65
N PRO A 345 -7.70 3.23 15.09
CA PRO A 345 -7.02 4.30 15.81
C PRO A 345 -7.98 5.29 16.45
N ARG A 346 -7.78 5.51 17.75
CA ARG A 346 -8.49 6.55 18.47
C ARG A 346 -8.05 7.90 17.94
N THR A 347 -8.98 8.67 17.40
CA THR A 347 -8.78 10.08 17.14
C THR A 347 -9.73 10.89 18.01
N ILE A 348 -9.29 12.03 18.51
CA ILE A 348 -10.14 12.98 19.23
C ILE A 348 -11.35 13.31 18.37
N ASP A 349 -11.14 13.46 17.07
CA ASP A 349 -12.19 13.76 16.09
C ASP A 349 -13.34 12.73 16.10
N ARG A 350 -13.04 11.42 16.26
CA ARG A 350 -14.07 10.35 16.30
C ARG A 350 -14.97 10.48 17.54
N ILE A 351 -14.35 10.73 18.70
CA ILE A 351 -15.08 10.94 19.96
C ILE A 351 -15.91 12.22 19.90
N GLU A 352 -15.37 13.29 19.34
CA GLU A 352 -16.11 14.53 19.14
C GLU A 352 -17.26 14.35 18.16
N GLN A 353 -17.08 13.56 17.11
CA GLN A 353 -18.13 13.20 16.19
C GLN A 353 -19.25 12.42 16.90
N ALA A 354 -18.93 11.40 17.70
CA ALA A 354 -19.91 10.67 18.48
C ALA A 354 -20.69 11.60 19.45
N LYS A 355 -20.01 12.55 20.09
CA LYS A 355 -20.63 13.55 20.95
C LYS A 355 -21.57 14.48 20.18
N ARG A 356 -21.18 14.95 18.99
CA ARG A 356 -22.07 15.76 18.12
C ARG A 356 -23.33 14.98 17.74
N TYR A 357 -23.18 13.72 17.35
CA TYR A 357 -24.33 12.87 17.06
C TYR A 357 -25.21 12.62 18.29
N SER A 358 -24.62 12.53 19.48
CA SER A 358 -25.38 12.48 20.74
C SER A 358 -26.20 13.76 20.99
N GLU A 359 -25.67 14.95 20.65
CA GLU A 359 -26.46 16.18 20.74
C GLU A 359 -27.63 16.18 19.74
N CYS A 360 -27.43 15.69 18.50
CA CYS A 360 -28.53 15.49 17.55
C CYS A 360 -29.59 14.53 18.11
N PHE A 361 -29.17 13.44 18.73
CA PHE A 361 -30.07 12.48 19.40
C PHE A 361 -30.91 13.14 20.49
N LYS A 362 -30.27 13.90 21.39
CA LYS A 362 -30.97 14.62 22.47
C LYS A 362 -32.00 15.65 21.96
N GLN A 363 -31.76 16.19 20.75
CA GLN A 363 -32.70 17.07 20.07
C GLN A 363 -33.80 16.31 19.31
N GLY A 364 -33.81 14.98 19.34
CA GLY A 364 -34.76 14.12 18.64
C GLY A 364 -34.54 14.05 17.13
N LEU A 365 -33.38 14.47 16.64
CA LEU A 365 -33.04 14.41 15.21
C LEU A 365 -32.66 12.98 14.83
N ARG A 366 -33.12 12.57 13.63
CA ARG A 366 -32.78 11.25 13.04
C ARG A 366 -31.66 11.33 12.03
N VAL A 367 -31.27 12.52 11.64
CA VAL A 367 -30.15 12.82 10.74
C VAL A 367 -29.35 13.94 11.37
N CYS A 368 -28.03 13.76 11.43
CA CYS A 368 -27.10 14.76 11.93
C CYS A 368 -26.22 15.21 10.76
N GLU A 369 -26.20 16.52 10.48
CA GLU A 369 -25.32 17.02 9.41
C GLU A 369 -23.85 16.91 9.83
N ALA A 370 -23.06 16.19 9.03
CA ALA A 370 -21.61 16.18 9.16
C ALA A 370 -21.09 17.59 8.78
N LYS A 371 -20.55 18.33 9.75
CA LYS A 371 -19.81 19.59 9.48
C LYS A 371 -18.33 19.30 9.36
#